data_f4726424d3db7d28d90cc325f49d93c9
#
_entry.id   f4726424d3db7d28d90cc325f49d93c9
#
_cell.length_a   1.000
_cell.length_b   1.000
_cell.length_c   1.000
_cell.angle_alpha   90.00
_cell.angle_beta   90.00
_cell.angle_gamma   90.00
#
_symmetry.space_group_name_H-M   'P 1'
#
loop_
_entity.id
_entity.type
_entity.pdbx_description
1 polymer ?
#
loop_
_entity_poly.entity_id
_entity_poly.type
_entity_poly.pdbx_seq_one_letter_code
_entity_poly.pdbx_strand_id
1 'polypeptide(L)'
;LFSVPHNIEEHNIIMNETDRTIVGLLWHENVIDILQCMDNKSEAVTMYLQFLTNMCFSDYIDRITFQKQIWQFNELSSLMKTFYNSHILHNSPAHLPGNSPLTTVRFTKVLTKYSTEYNNSTFIHNMCQQVGMDKKDMFLFFRSLSRDEHSECRTALSDNYDITRLDISRIDRYL
;
A
#
# COMPACT_ATOMS: atom_id res chain seq x y z
N LEU A 1 1.33 -21.00 -1.85
CA LEU A 1 0.57 -20.54 -0.67
C LEU A 1 -0.90 -20.99 -0.69
N PHE A 2 -1.55 -21.09 -1.86
CA PHE A 2 -2.95 -21.54 -1.96
C PHE A 2 -3.07 -23.07 -2.06
N SER A 3 -2.13 -23.70 -2.75
CA SER A 3 -2.21 -25.14 -3.07
C SER A 3 -1.55 -26.02 -2.02
N VAL A 4 -0.53 -25.51 -1.34
CA VAL A 4 0.28 -26.26 -0.38
C VAL A 4 0.57 -25.37 0.84
N PRO A 5 0.44 -25.91 2.06
CA PRO A 5 0.89 -25.21 3.26
C PRO A 5 2.42 -25.11 3.26
N HIS A 6 2.94 -24.00 3.71
CA HIS A 6 4.37 -23.71 3.81
C HIS A 6 4.75 -23.39 5.24
N ASN A 7 5.95 -23.77 5.65
CA ASN A 7 6.50 -23.39 6.94
C ASN A 7 6.98 -21.94 6.93
N ILE A 8 6.94 -21.28 8.09
CA ILE A 8 7.39 -19.89 8.26
C ILE A 8 8.84 -19.72 7.81
N GLU A 9 9.69 -20.71 8.02
CA GLU A 9 11.11 -20.69 7.63
C GLU A 9 11.33 -20.57 6.11
N GLU A 10 10.35 -21.01 5.32
CA GLU A 10 10.39 -20.93 3.86
C GLU A 10 10.13 -19.53 3.32
N HIS A 11 9.70 -18.58 4.16
CA HIS A 11 9.32 -17.23 3.74
C HIS A 11 10.44 -16.53 2.96
N ASN A 12 11.66 -16.53 3.50
CA ASN A 12 12.82 -15.90 2.87
C ASN A 12 13.35 -16.64 1.64
N ILE A 13 12.96 -17.91 1.48
CA ILE A 13 13.30 -18.72 0.30
C ILE A 13 12.33 -18.44 -0.84
N ILE A 14 11.04 -18.32 -0.52
CA ILE A 14 9.96 -18.17 -1.50
C ILE A 14 9.81 -16.71 -1.95
N MET A 15 10.07 -15.75 -1.05
CA MET A 15 9.88 -14.32 -1.30
C MET A 15 11.11 -13.51 -0.94
N ASN A 16 11.59 -12.72 -1.90
CA ASN A 16 12.59 -11.69 -1.61
C ASN A 16 11.93 -10.43 -1.04
N GLU A 17 12.71 -9.47 -0.58
CA GLU A 17 12.21 -8.24 0.07
C GLU A 17 11.29 -7.40 -0.83
N THR A 18 11.52 -7.38 -2.13
CA THR A 18 10.70 -6.62 -3.08
C THR A 18 9.35 -7.28 -3.34
N ASP A 19 9.29 -8.61 -3.28
CA ASP A 19 8.07 -9.36 -3.55
C ASP A 19 7.09 -9.35 -2.37
N ARG A 20 7.58 -9.14 -1.16
CA ARG A 20 6.78 -9.25 0.08
C ARG A 20 5.49 -8.44 0.05
N THR A 21 5.54 -7.20 -0.39
CA THR A 21 4.35 -6.34 -0.48
C THR A 21 3.42 -6.81 -1.60
N ILE A 22 3.98 -7.15 -2.75
CA ILE A 22 3.21 -7.57 -3.94
C ILE A 22 2.50 -8.90 -3.68
N VAL A 23 3.18 -9.87 -3.10
CA VAL A 23 2.61 -11.20 -2.83
C VAL A 23 1.47 -11.13 -1.82
N GLY A 24 1.56 -10.26 -0.80
CA GLY A 24 0.47 -10.02 0.14
C GLY A 24 -0.80 -9.50 -0.54
N LEU A 25 -0.65 -8.51 -1.43
CA LEU A 25 -1.75 -7.98 -2.20
C LEU A 25 -2.31 -9.01 -3.20
N LEU A 26 -1.43 -9.75 -3.85
CA LEU A 26 -1.80 -10.83 -4.76
C LEU A 26 -2.61 -11.93 -4.04
N TRP A 27 -2.18 -12.29 -2.84
CA TRP A 27 -2.89 -13.26 -2.01
C TRP A 27 -4.30 -12.77 -1.69
N HIS A 28 -4.46 -11.53 -1.25
CA HIS A 28 -5.76 -10.93 -0.94
C HIS A 28 -6.70 -10.90 -2.15
N GLU A 29 -6.22 -10.51 -3.33
CA GLU A 29 -7.03 -10.46 -4.55
C GLU A 29 -7.59 -11.82 -4.98
N ASN A 30 -6.86 -12.90 -4.69
CA ASN A 30 -7.18 -14.23 -5.22
C ASN A 30 -7.82 -15.18 -4.19
N VAL A 31 -7.68 -14.92 -2.88
CA VAL A 31 -8.27 -15.79 -1.85
C VAL A 31 -9.79 -15.88 -1.94
N ILE A 32 -10.45 -14.85 -2.44
CA ILE A 32 -11.90 -14.81 -2.62
C ILE A 32 -12.37 -15.94 -3.53
N ASP A 33 -11.66 -16.22 -4.61
CA ASP A 33 -12.04 -17.28 -5.56
C ASP A 33 -11.99 -18.67 -4.90
N ILE A 34 -11.05 -18.87 -4.00
CA ILE A 34 -10.94 -20.12 -3.22
C ILE A 34 -12.11 -20.22 -2.22
N LEU A 35 -12.39 -19.15 -1.48
CA LEU A 35 -13.47 -19.12 -0.51
C LEU A 35 -14.85 -19.28 -1.17
N GLN A 36 -15.02 -18.79 -2.39
CA GLN A 36 -16.26 -18.99 -3.15
C GLN A 36 -16.51 -20.46 -3.50
N CYS A 37 -15.50 -21.28 -3.57
CA CYS A 37 -15.62 -22.72 -3.85
C CYS A 37 -15.93 -23.56 -2.60
N MET A 38 -15.93 -22.96 -1.39
CA MET A 38 -16.30 -23.66 -0.17
C MET A 38 -17.81 -23.94 -0.14
N ASP A 39 -18.19 -25.14 0.31
CA ASP A 39 -19.59 -25.54 0.41
C ASP A 39 -20.34 -24.71 1.47
N ASN A 40 -19.73 -24.49 2.62
CA ASN A 40 -20.31 -23.70 3.71
C ASN A 40 -19.98 -22.21 3.57
N LYS A 41 -20.92 -21.44 3.02
CA LYS A 41 -20.75 -19.99 2.80
C LYS A 41 -20.59 -19.18 4.10
N SER A 42 -21.24 -19.58 5.19
CA SER A 42 -21.11 -18.91 6.48
C SER A 42 -19.71 -19.05 7.04
N GLU A 43 -19.11 -20.22 6.90
CA GLU A 43 -17.73 -20.49 7.31
C GLU A 43 -16.74 -19.74 6.42
N ALA A 44 -16.97 -19.71 5.10
CA ALA A 44 -16.18 -18.93 4.16
C ALA A 44 -16.14 -17.44 4.53
N VAL A 45 -17.30 -16.85 4.88
CA VAL A 45 -17.36 -15.45 5.33
C VAL A 45 -16.62 -15.24 6.65
N THR A 46 -16.76 -16.14 7.61
CA THR A 46 -16.05 -16.05 8.89
C THR A 46 -14.54 -16.10 8.69
N MET A 47 -14.07 -17.00 7.84
CA MET A 47 -12.67 -17.12 7.48
C MET A 47 -12.16 -15.87 6.77
N TYR A 48 -12.95 -15.32 5.83
CA TYR A 48 -12.60 -14.09 5.14
C TYR A 48 -12.47 -12.90 6.10
N LEU A 49 -13.37 -12.77 7.08
CA LEU A 49 -13.26 -11.73 8.12
C LEU A 49 -11.99 -11.88 8.95
N GLN A 50 -11.56 -13.09 9.25
CA GLN A 50 -10.29 -13.34 9.94
C GLN A 50 -9.10 -12.92 9.08
N PHE A 51 -9.11 -13.26 7.78
CA PHE A 51 -8.08 -12.79 6.85
C PHE A 51 -8.05 -11.27 6.75
N LEU A 52 -9.20 -10.61 6.64
CA LEU A 52 -9.26 -9.14 6.60
C LEU A 52 -8.70 -8.51 7.86
N THR A 53 -8.97 -9.08 9.04
CA THR A 53 -8.40 -8.58 10.30
C THR A 53 -6.87 -8.63 10.26
N ASN A 54 -6.29 -9.74 9.82
CA ASN A 54 -4.84 -9.88 9.68
C ASN A 54 -4.28 -8.93 8.61
N MET A 55 -4.99 -8.77 7.48
CA MET A 55 -4.59 -7.85 6.41
C MET A 55 -4.62 -6.38 6.87
N CYS A 56 -5.67 -5.97 7.58
CA CYS A 56 -5.78 -4.61 8.11
C CYS A 56 -4.68 -4.29 9.12
N PHE A 57 -4.37 -5.24 10.02
CA PHE A 57 -3.27 -5.08 10.96
C PHE A 57 -1.93 -4.95 10.24
N SER A 58 -1.68 -5.83 9.28
CA SER A 58 -0.44 -5.82 8.49
C SER A 58 -0.34 -4.57 7.61
N ASP A 59 -1.46 -4.08 7.07
CA ASP A 59 -1.50 -2.83 6.31
C ASP A 59 -1.14 -1.62 7.20
N TYR A 60 -1.58 -1.64 8.46
CA TYR A 60 -1.15 -0.65 9.44
C TYR A 60 0.35 -0.71 9.72
N ILE A 61 0.92 -1.92 9.84
CA ILE A 61 2.37 -2.13 9.99
C ILE A 61 3.12 -1.61 8.77
N ASP A 62 2.66 -1.90 7.54
CA ASP A 62 3.27 -1.37 6.32
C ASP A 62 3.27 0.16 6.31
N ARG A 63 2.17 0.77 6.71
CA ARG A 63 2.08 2.23 6.80
C ARG A 63 3.13 2.81 7.74
N ILE A 64 3.32 2.22 8.92
CA ILE A 64 4.37 2.62 9.88
C ILE A 64 5.76 2.41 9.25
N THR A 65 5.97 1.26 8.60
CA THR A 65 7.22 0.92 7.92
C THR A 65 7.63 2.02 6.95
N PHE A 66 6.73 2.43 6.07
CA PHE A 66 7.01 3.49 5.09
C PHE A 66 7.12 4.88 5.73
N GLN A 67 6.23 5.25 6.66
CA GLN A 67 6.25 6.57 7.28
C GLN A 67 7.46 6.81 8.18
N LYS A 68 7.92 5.75 8.87
CA LYS A 68 9.04 5.82 9.82
C LYS A 68 10.33 5.25 9.28
N GLN A 69 10.31 4.69 8.06
CA GLN A 69 11.46 4.02 7.41
C GLN A 69 12.03 2.88 8.27
N ILE A 70 11.16 2.12 8.97
CA ILE A 70 11.53 0.99 9.83
C ILE A 70 11.33 -0.31 9.05
N TRP A 71 12.26 -0.62 8.16
CA TRP A 71 12.15 -1.72 7.20
C TRP A 71 12.11 -3.12 7.83
N GLN A 72 12.55 -3.29 9.08
CA GLN A 72 12.47 -4.54 9.82
C GLN A 72 11.04 -5.08 9.94
N PHE A 73 10.03 -4.22 9.89
CA PHE A 73 8.63 -4.62 9.95
C PHE A 73 8.08 -5.19 8.64
N ASN A 74 8.79 -5.04 7.53
CA ASN A 74 8.36 -5.55 6.23
C ASN A 74 8.20 -7.09 6.24
N GLU A 75 9.12 -7.79 6.91
CA GLU A 75 9.04 -9.24 7.05
C GLU A 75 7.83 -9.67 7.88
N LEU A 76 7.58 -9.03 9.02
CA LEU A 76 6.42 -9.31 9.87
C LEU A 76 5.11 -9.10 9.12
N SER A 77 4.98 -7.97 8.44
CA SER A 77 3.79 -7.66 7.64
C SER A 77 3.55 -8.70 6.56
N SER A 78 4.59 -9.09 5.83
CA SER A 78 4.51 -10.10 4.79
C SER A 78 4.11 -11.47 5.33
N LEU A 79 4.74 -11.93 6.43
CA LEU A 79 4.40 -13.19 7.10
C LEU A 79 2.93 -13.24 7.49
N MET A 80 2.40 -12.16 8.06
CA MET A 80 0.99 -12.11 8.48
C MET A 80 0.02 -12.11 7.30
N LYS A 81 0.33 -11.35 6.25
CA LYS A 81 -0.53 -11.26 5.05
C LYS A 81 -0.57 -12.57 4.27
N THR A 82 0.50 -13.32 4.27
CA THR A 82 0.68 -14.46 3.37
C THR A 82 0.71 -15.79 4.11
N PHE A 83 1.77 -16.07 4.85
CA PHE A 83 1.98 -17.39 5.48
C PHE A 83 0.99 -17.67 6.60
N TYR A 84 0.71 -16.69 7.46
CA TYR A 84 -0.24 -16.89 8.55
C TYR A 84 -1.67 -17.06 8.01
N ASN A 85 -2.08 -16.28 7.04
CA ASN A 85 -3.37 -16.46 6.38
C ASN A 85 -3.45 -17.79 5.60
N SER A 86 -2.36 -18.20 4.95
CA SER A 86 -2.26 -19.51 4.31
C SER A 86 -2.37 -20.66 5.35
N HIS A 87 -1.72 -20.51 6.49
CA HIS A 87 -1.84 -21.46 7.59
C HIS A 87 -3.27 -21.61 8.11
N ILE A 88 -3.99 -20.51 8.31
CA ILE A 88 -5.40 -20.52 8.68
C ILE A 88 -6.23 -21.24 7.62
N LEU A 89 -6.00 -20.92 6.34
CA LEU A 89 -6.71 -21.53 5.21
C LEU A 89 -6.56 -23.05 5.18
N HIS A 90 -5.34 -23.56 5.35
CA HIS A 90 -5.06 -24.99 5.27
C HIS A 90 -5.40 -25.79 6.53
N ASN A 91 -5.47 -25.15 7.70
CA ASN A 91 -5.88 -25.79 8.96
C ASN A 91 -7.37 -25.68 9.25
N SER A 92 -8.13 -25.04 8.37
CA SER A 92 -9.59 -25.03 8.51
C SER A 92 -10.16 -26.45 8.32
N PRO A 93 -11.14 -26.86 9.16
CA PRO A 93 -11.86 -28.11 8.95
C PRO A 93 -12.73 -28.10 7.68
N ALA A 94 -12.91 -26.93 7.08
CA ALA A 94 -13.62 -26.78 5.83
C ALA A 94 -12.90 -27.46 4.69
N HIS A 95 -13.62 -28.26 3.93
CA HIS A 95 -13.07 -28.95 2.76
C HIS A 95 -12.71 -27.90 1.72
N LEU A 96 -11.41 -27.68 1.53
CA LEU A 96 -10.93 -26.96 0.35
C LEU A 96 -11.07 -27.89 -0.85
N PRO A 97 -11.57 -27.44 -1.99
CA PRO A 97 -11.60 -28.25 -3.20
C PRO A 97 -10.17 -28.71 -3.53
N GLY A 98 -9.98 -30.01 -3.72
CA GLY A 98 -8.68 -30.66 -3.89
C GLY A 98 -7.86 -30.19 -5.10
N ASN A 99 -8.47 -29.44 -6.02
CA ASN A 99 -7.80 -28.72 -7.11
C ASN A 99 -8.03 -27.25 -6.90
N SER A 100 -6.96 -26.46 -6.80
CA SER A 100 -7.05 -25.02 -6.72
C SER A 100 -7.87 -24.47 -7.90
N PRO A 101 -8.99 -23.76 -7.65
CA PRO A 101 -9.82 -23.20 -8.71
C PRO A 101 -9.16 -22.02 -9.42
N LEU A 102 -7.95 -21.64 -9.04
CA LEU A 102 -7.21 -20.53 -9.63
C LEU A 102 -6.72 -20.91 -11.03
N THR A 103 -7.56 -20.67 -12.02
CA THR A 103 -7.20 -20.78 -13.43
C THR A 103 -6.43 -19.55 -13.92
N THR A 104 -6.70 -18.38 -13.33
CA THR A 104 -6.09 -17.09 -13.64
C THR A 104 -5.79 -16.32 -12.37
N VAL A 105 -4.56 -15.84 -12.23
CA VAL A 105 -4.14 -15.01 -11.11
C VAL A 105 -4.42 -13.55 -11.44
N ARG A 106 -5.16 -12.87 -10.56
CA ARG A 106 -5.47 -11.45 -10.68
C ARG A 106 -4.45 -10.63 -9.93
N PHE A 107 -3.98 -9.56 -10.56
CA PHE A 107 -3.10 -8.58 -9.93
C PHE A 107 -3.88 -7.37 -9.43
N THR A 108 -3.51 -6.88 -8.25
CA THR A 108 -4.04 -5.63 -7.74
C THR A 108 -3.56 -4.43 -8.54
N LYS A 109 -4.40 -3.41 -8.63
CA LYS A 109 -4.03 -2.12 -9.22
C LYS A 109 -3.31 -1.18 -8.23
N VAL A 110 -3.33 -1.48 -6.94
CA VAL A 110 -2.80 -0.62 -5.87
C VAL A 110 -1.50 -1.22 -5.35
N LEU A 111 -0.38 -0.93 -6.03
CA LEU A 111 0.94 -1.46 -5.66
C LEU A 111 1.78 -0.51 -4.79
N THR A 112 1.53 0.81 -4.85
CA THR A 112 2.47 1.81 -4.33
C THR A 112 1.84 2.82 -3.36
N LYS A 113 0.75 2.44 -2.68
CA LYS A 113 -0.03 3.35 -1.81
C LYS A 113 0.85 4.08 -0.79
N TYR A 114 1.63 3.36 -0.01
CA TYR A 114 2.39 3.94 1.11
C TYR A 114 3.65 4.66 0.67
N SER A 115 4.35 4.17 -0.34
CA SER A 115 5.48 4.88 -0.93
C SER A 115 5.03 6.20 -1.56
N THR A 116 3.87 6.22 -2.20
CA THR A 116 3.27 7.45 -2.76
C THR A 116 2.88 8.42 -1.64
N GLU A 117 2.22 7.94 -0.57
CA GLU A 117 1.86 8.75 0.60
C GLU A 117 3.11 9.37 1.26
N TYR A 118 4.15 8.58 1.46
CA TYR A 118 5.43 9.04 2.00
C TYR A 118 6.08 10.11 1.11
N ASN A 119 6.22 9.85 -0.19
CA ASN A 119 6.82 10.77 -1.13
C ASN A 119 6.04 12.09 -1.26
N ASN A 120 4.71 12.01 -1.19
CA ASN A 120 3.87 13.21 -1.21
C ASN A 120 4.01 14.01 0.10
N SER A 121 4.05 13.34 1.23
CA SER A 121 4.24 13.98 2.54
C SER A 121 5.61 14.67 2.63
N THR A 122 6.66 13.99 2.17
CA THR A 122 8.03 14.53 2.12
C THR A 122 8.11 15.73 1.17
N PHE A 123 7.50 15.64 0.00
CA PHE A 123 7.44 16.74 -0.95
C PHE A 123 6.76 17.98 -0.35
N ILE A 124 5.58 17.81 0.27
CA ILE A 124 4.86 18.91 0.91
C ILE A 124 5.70 19.52 2.05
N HIS A 125 6.36 18.69 2.85
CA HIS A 125 7.22 19.17 3.93
C HIS A 125 8.40 20.00 3.39
N ASN A 126 9.08 19.53 2.36
CA ASN A 126 10.19 20.25 1.73
C ASN A 126 9.72 21.58 1.13
N MET A 127 8.56 21.61 0.48
CA MET A 127 7.96 22.84 -0.05
C MET A 127 7.66 23.85 1.06
N CYS A 128 7.08 23.40 2.18
CA CYS A 128 6.84 24.25 3.34
C CYS A 128 8.13 24.86 3.90
N GLN A 129 9.21 24.07 3.94
CA GLN A 129 10.53 24.56 4.39
C GLN A 129 11.12 25.59 3.40
N GLN A 130 11.03 25.34 2.10
CA GLN A 130 11.56 26.26 1.06
C GLN A 130 10.87 27.60 1.10
N VAL A 131 9.53 27.63 1.24
CA VAL A 131 8.76 28.90 1.29
C VAL A 131 8.67 29.51 2.68
N GLY A 132 9.15 28.78 3.73
CA GLY A 132 9.08 29.26 5.12
C GLY A 132 7.66 29.39 5.68
N MET A 133 6.70 28.58 5.18
CA MET A 133 5.28 28.62 5.55
C MET A 133 4.83 27.29 6.15
N ASP A 134 3.77 27.32 6.97
CA ASP A 134 3.11 26.10 7.36
C ASP A 134 2.30 25.49 6.17
N LYS A 135 1.84 24.26 6.35
CA LYS A 135 1.15 23.52 5.28
C LYS A 135 -0.12 24.25 4.79
N LYS A 136 -0.88 24.88 5.68
CA LYS A 136 -2.15 25.53 5.31
C LYS A 136 -1.86 26.83 4.54
N ASP A 137 -0.95 27.61 5.06
CA ASP A 137 -0.56 28.89 4.45
C ASP A 137 0.11 28.66 3.09
N MET A 138 0.96 27.64 2.96
CA MET A 138 1.56 27.23 1.70
C MET A 138 0.48 26.90 0.66
N PHE A 139 -0.53 26.09 1.01
CA PHE A 139 -1.61 25.77 0.06
C PHE A 139 -2.46 27.00 -0.29
N LEU A 140 -2.76 27.88 0.66
CA LEU A 140 -3.48 29.12 0.40
C LEU A 140 -2.68 30.05 -0.53
N PHE A 141 -1.38 30.15 -0.29
CA PHE A 141 -0.47 30.94 -1.13
C PHE A 141 -0.46 30.42 -2.58
N PHE A 142 -0.22 29.12 -2.79
CA PHE A 142 -0.24 28.56 -4.15
C PHE A 142 -1.62 28.62 -4.82
N ARG A 143 -2.70 28.50 -4.04
CA ARG A 143 -4.07 28.67 -4.57
C ARG A 143 -4.34 30.12 -5.00
N SER A 144 -3.79 31.11 -4.31
CA SER A 144 -3.89 32.50 -4.77
C SER A 144 -3.13 32.73 -6.07
N LEU A 145 -1.91 32.19 -6.17
CA LEU A 145 -1.09 32.26 -7.39
C LEU A 145 -1.71 31.52 -8.59
N SER A 146 -2.44 30.44 -8.34
CA SER A 146 -3.12 29.68 -9.40
C SER A 146 -4.31 30.45 -10.01
N ARG A 147 -4.90 31.38 -9.25
CA ARG A 147 -6.02 32.21 -9.70
C ARG A 147 -5.57 33.47 -10.46
N ASP A 148 -4.36 33.94 -10.18
CA ASP A 148 -3.81 35.10 -10.87
C ASP A 148 -3.09 34.63 -12.14
N GLU A 149 -3.49 35.18 -13.29
CA GLU A 149 -2.86 34.92 -14.59
C GLU A 149 -1.40 35.46 -14.70
N HIS A 150 -0.81 35.91 -13.60
CA HIS A 150 0.53 36.50 -13.56
C HIS A 150 1.63 35.45 -13.60
N SER A 151 2.08 35.15 -14.81
CA SER A 151 3.27 34.29 -15.07
C SER A 151 4.54 34.81 -14.38
N GLU A 152 4.62 36.11 -14.10
CA GLU A 152 5.76 36.74 -13.44
C GLU A 152 5.98 36.28 -11.99
N CYS A 153 4.90 36.11 -11.20
CA CYS A 153 5.03 35.61 -9.83
C CYS A 153 5.52 34.16 -9.79
N ARG A 154 5.11 33.33 -10.75
CA ARG A 154 5.59 31.94 -10.84
C ARG A 154 7.07 31.85 -11.24
N THR A 155 7.54 32.79 -12.06
CA THR A 155 8.96 32.88 -12.44
C THR A 155 9.80 33.37 -11.26
N ALA A 156 9.30 34.36 -10.51
CA ALA A 156 9.97 34.87 -9.32
C ALA A 156 10.11 33.82 -8.21
N LEU A 157 9.20 32.86 -8.10
CA LEU A 157 9.32 31.72 -7.18
C LEU A 157 10.45 30.79 -7.56
N SER A 158 10.63 30.52 -8.84
CA SER A 158 11.73 29.71 -9.33
C SER A 158 13.09 30.35 -9.03
N ASP A 159 13.17 31.66 -9.16
CA ASP A 159 14.44 32.39 -9.02
C ASP A 159 14.82 32.61 -7.54
N ASN A 160 13.85 32.77 -6.65
CA ASN A 160 14.09 33.14 -5.25
C ASN A 160 14.07 31.96 -4.27
N TYR A 161 13.37 30.87 -4.59
CA TYR A 161 13.11 29.77 -3.66
C TYR A 161 13.54 28.38 -4.17
N ASP A 162 14.24 28.32 -5.29
CA ASP A 162 14.66 27.04 -5.92
C ASP A 162 13.48 26.08 -6.19
N ILE A 163 12.30 26.66 -6.51
CA ILE A 163 11.08 25.92 -6.79
C ILE A 163 10.95 25.76 -8.29
N THR A 164 10.96 24.53 -8.76
CA THR A 164 10.85 24.23 -10.19
C THR A 164 9.40 24.34 -10.70
N ARG A 165 9.25 24.53 -12.01
CA ARG A 165 7.94 24.49 -12.66
C ARG A 165 7.20 23.16 -12.45
N LEU A 166 7.97 22.06 -12.29
CA LEU A 166 7.40 20.74 -12.01
C LEU A 166 6.82 20.67 -10.59
N ASP A 167 7.46 21.33 -9.62
CA ASP A 167 6.96 21.40 -8.24
C ASP A 167 5.66 22.19 -8.17
N ILE A 168 5.58 23.33 -8.88
CA ILE A 168 4.35 24.12 -8.99
C ILE A 168 3.23 23.27 -9.62
N SER A 169 3.51 22.61 -10.75
CA SER A 169 2.55 21.73 -11.40
C SER A 169 2.13 20.54 -10.52
N ARG A 170 3.01 20.07 -9.63
CA ARG A 170 2.69 19.03 -8.66
C ARG A 170 1.78 19.55 -7.55
N ILE A 171 2.01 20.76 -7.04
CA ILE A 171 1.13 21.41 -6.05
C ILE A 171 -0.25 21.71 -6.63
N ASP A 172 -0.33 22.20 -7.86
CA ASP A 172 -1.60 22.49 -8.55
C ASP A 172 -2.53 21.24 -8.61
N ARG A 173 -1.95 20.02 -8.57
CA ARG A 173 -2.74 18.77 -8.49
C ARG A 173 -3.32 18.48 -7.11
N TYR A 174 -2.87 19.16 -6.06
CA TYR A 174 -3.40 19.04 -4.69
C TYR A 174 -4.41 20.17 -4.35
N LEU A 175 -4.49 21.20 -5.19
CA LEU A 175 -5.41 22.34 -5.05
C LEU A 175 -6.74 22.11 -5.75
#